data_9e236c9d80304909f950deca9efdeefa
#
_entry.id   9e236c9d80304909f950deca9efdeefa
#
_cell.length_a   1.000
_cell.length_b   1.000
_cell.length_c   1.000
_cell.angle_alpha   90.00
_cell.angle_beta   90.00
_cell.angle_gamma   90.00
#
_symmetry.space_group_name_H-M   'P 1'
#
loop_
_entity.id
_entity.type
_entity.pdbx_description
1 polymer ?
#
loop_
_entity_poly.entity_id
_entity_poly.type
_entity_poly.pdbx_seq_one_letter_code
_entity_poly.pdbx_strand_id
1 'polypeptide(L)'
;MGQRLVVSVQNNGRELATIYYHWSAYTVSALYETETLVKCIFNHKDETEEELKLRLIRFCYENGGGIMGDHFEFEYIRSLYPNEIFKEDGYSRSYGLISISEQGMRESHKWSEGDVIIHIDEERISNGVFGYWDNIQEYNEEVASWGPGYEDDIKVFEDVPDIGYDLGDIEIKDIGKVIKAIENANEHIVRYGNEIYELTE
;
A
#
# COMPACT_ATOMS: atom_id res chain seq x y z
N MET A 1 10.82 1.80 -13.18
CA MET A 1 11.01 1.98 -11.74
C MET A 1 9.75 1.51 -11.05
N GLY A 2 9.79 0.87 -9.88
CA GLY A 2 8.60 0.47 -9.13
C GLY A 2 8.15 1.62 -8.24
N GLN A 3 6.86 1.67 -7.90
CA GLN A 3 6.32 2.57 -6.87
C GLN A 3 5.96 1.70 -5.67
N ARG A 4 6.95 1.49 -4.83
CA ARG A 4 6.94 0.49 -3.78
C ARG A 4 6.32 1.04 -2.51
N LEU A 5 5.13 0.52 -2.20
CA LEU A 5 4.43 0.82 -0.96
C LEU A 5 4.76 -0.21 0.11
N VAL A 6 4.96 0.25 1.33
CA VAL A 6 4.96 -0.61 2.52
C VAL A 6 3.83 -0.17 3.44
N VAL A 7 2.94 -1.08 3.76
CA VAL A 7 1.92 -0.86 4.78
C VAL A 7 2.35 -1.59 6.05
N SER A 8 2.62 -0.83 7.11
CA SER A 8 2.94 -1.35 8.44
C SER A 8 1.67 -1.53 9.27
N VAL A 9 1.58 -2.62 9.98
CA VAL A 9 0.51 -2.89 10.95
C VAL A 9 1.12 -2.81 12.34
N GLN A 10 0.67 -1.85 13.15
CA GLN A 10 1.18 -1.60 14.49
C GLN A 10 0.09 -1.73 15.55
N ASN A 11 0.49 -2.20 16.73
CA ASN A 11 -0.35 -2.25 17.91
C ASN A 11 0.47 -1.84 19.16
N ASN A 12 0.00 -0.88 19.94
CA ASN A 12 0.70 -0.33 21.10
C ASN A 12 2.15 0.08 20.78
N GLY A 13 2.36 0.76 19.66
CA GLY A 13 3.68 1.22 19.21
C GLY A 13 4.64 0.14 18.73
N ARG A 14 4.19 -1.14 18.64
CA ARG A 14 4.99 -2.26 18.16
C ARG A 14 4.52 -2.67 16.77
N GLU A 15 5.44 -2.78 15.83
CA GLU A 15 5.18 -3.30 14.50
C GLU A 15 4.96 -4.82 14.55
N LEU A 16 3.86 -5.29 14.01
CA LEU A 16 3.46 -6.69 13.98
C LEU A 16 3.72 -7.34 12.63
N ALA A 17 3.54 -6.59 11.56
CA ALA A 17 3.72 -7.02 10.19
C ALA A 17 3.97 -5.85 9.27
N THR A 18 4.63 -6.10 8.15
CA THR A 18 4.66 -5.22 6.97
C THR A 18 4.10 -5.96 5.77
N ILE A 19 3.34 -5.25 4.94
CA ILE A 19 2.87 -5.75 3.65
C ILE A 19 3.44 -4.85 2.56
N TYR A 20 4.21 -5.46 1.66
CA TYR A 20 4.87 -4.78 0.55
C TYR A 20 4.07 -4.93 -0.73
N TYR A 21 3.85 -3.83 -1.43
CA TYR A 21 3.22 -3.76 -2.75
C TYR A 21 4.17 -3.12 -3.75
N HIS A 22 4.39 -3.75 -4.88
CA HIS A 22 5.41 -3.30 -5.83
C HIS A 22 5.02 -2.05 -6.62
N TRP A 23 3.72 -1.79 -6.79
CA TRP A 23 3.20 -0.75 -7.69
C TRP A 23 2.12 0.14 -7.07
N SER A 24 2.05 0.24 -5.75
CA SER A 24 0.92 0.89 -5.06
C SER A 24 1.31 2.13 -4.24
N ALA A 25 2.51 2.71 -4.44
CA ALA A 25 2.93 3.92 -3.70
C ALA A 25 2.37 5.21 -4.32
N TYR A 26 1.18 5.17 -4.88
CA TYR A 26 0.37 6.33 -5.24
C TYR A 26 -0.69 6.57 -4.18
N THR A 27 -1.05 7.82 -3.93
CA THR A 27 -1.97 8.16 -2.84
C THR A 27 -3.26 7.35 -2.88
N VAL A 28 -3.97 7.35 -4.00
CA VAL A 28 -5.24 6.62 -4.12
C VAL A 28 -5.02 5.11 -4.03
N SER A 29 -4.03 4.56 -4.73
CA SER A 29 -3.71 3.13 -4.67
C SER A 29 -3.30 2.71 -3.27
N ALA A 30 -2.46 3.49 -2.59
CA ALA A 30 -2.03 3.22 -1.22
C ALA A 30 -3.21 3.21 -0.24
N LEU A 31 -4.15 4.13 -0.40
CA LEU A 31 -5.36 4.18 0.43
C LEU A 31 -6.30 3.01 0.16
N TYR A 32 -6.46 2.56 -1.07
CA TYR A 32 -7.24 1.36 -1.40
C TYR A 32 -6.65 0.09 -0.81
N GLU A 33 -5.32 -0.11 -0.95
CA GLU A 33 -4.65 -1.26 -0.33
C GLU A 33 -4.80 -1.20 1.20
N THR A 34 -4.64 -0.01 1.78
CA THR A 34 -4.81 0.20 3.22
C THR A 34 -6.24 -0.06 3.67
N GLU A 35 -7.26 0.42 2.94
CA GLU A 35 -8.67 0.18 3.26
C GLU A 35 -9.01 -1.32 3.25
N THR A 36 -8.44 -2.05 2.30
CA THR A 36 -8.64 -3.50 2.20
C THR A 36 -8.02 -4.24 3.39
N LEU A 37 -6.81 -3.84 3.80
CA LEU A 37 -6.17 -4.38 5.01
C LEU A 37 -6.92 -4.01 6.29
N VAL A 38 -7.38 -2.77 6.40
CA VAL A 38 -8.20 -2.30 7.53
C VAL A 38 -9.47 -3.16 7.67
N LYS A 39 -10.16 -3.44 6.58
CA LYS A 39 -11.33 -4.34 6.59
C LYS A 39 -10.95 -5.75 7.08
N CYS A 40 -9.79 -6.27 6.65
CA CYS A 40 -9.28 -7.54 7.14
C CYS A 40 -8.99 -7.50 8.65
N ILE A 41 -8.36 -6.43 9.15
CA ILE A 41 -7.95 -6.30 10.56
C ILE A 41 -9.18 -6.13 11.48
N PHE A 42 -10.06 -5.19 11.18
CA PHE A 42 -11.11 -4.76 12.10
C PHE A 42 -12.40 -5.59 12.08
N ASN A 43 -12.53 -6.51 11.14
CA ASN A 43 -13.65 -7.47 11.15
C ASN A 43 -13.55 -8.53 12.27
N HIS A 44 -12.42 -8.60 13.00
CA HIS A 44 -12.13 -9.63 14.00
C HIS A 44 -11.44 -9.00 15.24
N LYS A 45 -12.21 -8.25 16.03
CA LYS A 45 -11.67 -7.44 17.14
C LYS A 45 -11.15 -8.21 18.36
N ASP A 46 -11.50 -9.49 18.51
CA ASP A 46 -11.20 -10.30 19.70
C ASP A 46 -10.00 -11.26 19.48
N GLU A 47 -9.25 -11.10 18.40
CA GLU A 47 -8.12 -11.96 18.09
C GLU A 47 -6.85 -11.55 18.84
N THR A 48 -6.04 -12.53 19.15
CA THR A 48 -4.67 -12.31 19.63
C THR A 48 -3.78 -11.79 18.48
N GLU A 49 -2.64 -11.18 18.81
CA GLU A 49 -1.68 -10.74 17.81
C GLU A 49 -1.19 -11.87 16.91
N GLU A 50 -1.03 -13.07 17.43
CA GLU A 50 -0.61 -14.23 16.64
C GLU A 50 -1.70 -14.71 15.68
N GLU A 51 -2.95 -14.66 16.08
CA GLU A 51 -4.09 -14.95 15.21
C GLU A 51 -4.23 -13.88 14.10
N LEU A 52 -4.03 -12.61 14.46
CA LEU A 52 -4.00 -11.52 13.50
C LEU A 52 -2.88 -11.70 12.45
N LYS A 53 -1.66 -12.00 12.88
CA LYS A 53 -0.54 -12.27 11.96
C LYS A 53 -0.87 -13.41 11.00
N LEU A 54 -1.37 -14.53 11.53
CA LEU A 54 -1.77 -15.67 10.71
C LEU A 54 -2.85 -15.29 9.69
N ARG A 55 -3.83 -14.50 10.10
CA ARG A 55 -4.89 -14.02 9.21
C ARG A 55 -4.37 -13.09 8.13
N LEU A 56 -3.43 -12.19 8.45
CA LEU A 56 -2.79 -11.33 7.47
C LEU A 56 -1.96 -12.14 6.45
N ILE A 57 -1.28 -13.20 6.88
CA ILE A 57 -0.56 -14.10 5.97
C ILE A 57 -1.55 -14.77 5.01
N ARG A 58 -2.63 -15.34 5.54
CA ARG A 58 -3.68 -15.96 4.71
C ARG A 58 -4.30 -14.98 3.74
N PHE A 59 -4.60 -13.75 4.22
CA PHE A 59 -5.12 -12.67 3.38
C PHE A 59 -4.20 -12.37 2.20
N CYS A 60 -2.89 -12.25 2.42
CA CYS A 60 -1.94 -12.03 1.33
C CYS A 60 -2.00 -13.16 0.29
N TYR A 61 -2.00 -14.42 0.72
CA TYR A 61 -2.10 -15.56 -0.20
C TYR A 61 -3.45 -15.61 -0.95
N GLU A 62 -4.55 -15.34 -0.28
CA GLU A 62 -5.89 -15.34 -0.87
C GLU A 62 -6.05 -14.23 -1.94
N ASN A 63 -5.31 -13.15 -1.80
CA ASN A 63 -5.27 -12.05 -2.75
C ASN A 63 -4.14 -12.16 -3.78
N GLY A 64 -3.52 -13.33 -3.91
CA GLY A 64 -2.50 -13.60 -4.92
C GLY A 64 -1.10 -13.10 -4.58
N GLY A 65 -0.89 -12.63 -3.36
CA GLY A 65 0.39 -12.30 -2.78
C GLY A 65 1.05 -13.49 -2.10
N GLY A 66 1.86 -13.25 -1.07
CA GLY A 66 2.57 -14.30 -0.35
C GLY A 66 3.48 -13.77 0.75
N ILE A 67 4.51 -14.53 1.07
CA ILE A 67 5.53 -14.15 2.04
C ILE A 67 6.64 -13.38 1.32
N MET A 68 7.08 -12.28 1.93
CA MET A 68 8.12 -11.45 1.33
C MET A 68 9.49 -12.15 1.37
N GLY A 69 10.13 -12.19 0.23
CA GLY A 69 11.55 -12.23 0.06
C GLY A 69 12.23 -13.54 0.09
N ASP A 70 12.70 -13.94 1.19
CA ASP A 70 13.71 -15.00 1.21
C ASP A 70 13.25 -16.23 2.00
N HIS A 71 14.03 -17.27 1.82
CA HIS A 71 13.86 -18.52 2.52
C HIS A 71 13.81 -18.35 4.06
N PHE A 72 14.46 -17.32 4.59
CA PHE A 72 14.47 -17.07 6.04
C PHE A 72 13.08 -16.70 6.57
N GLU A 73 12.38 -15.75 5.95
CA GLU A 73 11.04 -15.32 6.37
C GLU A 73 10.04 -16.48 6.23
N PHE A 74 10.16 -17.23 5.13
CA PHE A 74 9.32 -18.39 4.90
C PHE A 74 9.50 -19.48 5.98
N GLU A 75 10.74 -19.85 6.31
CA GLU A 75 11.02 -20.82 7.36
C GLU A 75 10.65 -20.32 8.75
N TYR A 76 10.80 -19.02 9.01
CA TYR A 76 10.35 -18.40 10.24
C TYR A 76 8.83 -18.54 10.41
N ILE A 77 8.04 -18.19 9.39
CA ILE A 77 6.59 -18.30 9.41
C ILE A 77 6.15 -19.76 9.56
N ARG A 78 6.78 -20.69 8.86
CA ARG A 78 6.51 -22.13 9.01
C ARG A 78 6.78 -22.63 10.41
N SER A 79 7.80 -22.13 11.06
CA SER A 79 8.13 -22.53 12.44
C SER A 79 7.08 -22.07 13.45
N LEU A 80 6.46 -20.92 13.21
CA LEU A 80 5.38 -20.39 14.06
C LEU A 80 4.03 -21.09 13.80
N TYR A 81 3.77 -21.45 12.53
CA TYR A 81 2.50 -22.03 12.10
C TYR A 81 2.69 -23.40 11.43
N PRO A 82 3.17 -24.42 12.16
CA PRO A 82 3.56 -25.71 11.57
C PRO A 82 2.38 -26.53 10.99
N ASN A 83 1.15 -26.16 11.31
CA ASN A 83 -0.04 -26.83 10.79
C ASN A 83 -0.59 -26.15 9.51
N GLU A 84 -0.01 -25.03 9.10
CA GLU A 84 -0.38 -24.31 7.90
C GLU A 84 0.45 -24.79 6.71
N ILE A 85 -0.19 -24.85 5.56
CA ILE A 85 0.49 -25.23 4.30
C ILE A 85 0.62 -23.94 3.47
N PHE A 86 1.73 -23.26 3.64
CA PHE A 86 2.09 -22.13 2.79
C PHE A 86 2.95 -22.64 1.62
N LYS A 87 2.69 -22.12 0.44
CA LYS A 87 3.53 -22.40 -0.73
C LYS A 87 4.70 -21.42 -0.71
N GLU A 88 5.89 -21.95 -0.96
CA GLU A 88 7.06 -21.15 -1.27
C GLU A 88 6.93 -20.65 -2.72
N ASP A 89 5.98 -19.76 -2.95
CA ASP A 89 5.77 -19.17 -4.26
C ASP A 89 6.58 -17.90 -4.35
N GLY A 90 7.63 -17.95 -5.18
CA GLY A 90 8.38 -16.76 -5.51
C GLY A 90 7.49 -15.69 -6.14
N TYR A 91 7.68 -14.46 -5.70
CA TYR A 91 7.31 -13.21 -6.34
C TYR A 91 6.03 -13.18 -7.17
N SER A 92 4.90 -13.00 -6.56
CA SER A 92 3.83 -12.30 -7.24
C SER A 92 4.07 -10.79 -7.12
N ARG A 93 4.38 -10.14 -8.23
CA ARG A 93 4.80 -8.72 -8.25
C ARG A 93 3.65 -7.73 -8.06
N SER A 94 2.43 -8.19 -8.06
CA SER A 94 1.24 -7.33 -8.16
C SER A 94 0.43 -7.26 -6.88
N TYR A 95 0.71 -8.11 -5.89
CA TYR A 95 -0.10 -8.28 -4.68
C TYR A 95 0.78 -8.23 -3.44
N GLY A 96 0.18 -8.00 -2.29
CA GLY A 96 0.90 -7.80 -1.05
C GLY A 96 1.80 -8.96 -0.63
N LEU A 97 3.05 -8.67 -0.31
CA LEU A 97 4.02 -9.61 0.24
C LEU A 97 4.24 -9.31 1.72
N ILE A 98 3.92 -10.26 2.60
CA ILE A 98 3.97 -10.06 4.04
C ILE A 98 5.31 -10.46 4.66
N SER A 99 5.76 -9.68 5.65
CA SER A 99 6.80 -10.04 6.61
C SER A 99 6.28 -9.84 8.02
N ILE A 100 6.64 -10.76 8.94
CA ILE A 100 6.31 -10.69 10.36
C ILE A 100 7.53 -10.85 11.27
N SER A 101 8.69 -11.21 10.75
CA SER A 101 9.94 -11.19 11.48
C SER A 101 10.54 -9.78 11.50
N GLU A 102 11.27 -9.44 12.56
CA GLU A 102 11.98 -8.16 12.64
C GLU A 102 12.94 -7.94 11.46
N GLN A 103 13.58 -9.02 10.97
CA GLN A 103 14.48 -8.94 9.84
C GLN A 103 13.71 -8.67 8.56
N GLY A 104 12.64 -9.43 8.30
CA GLY A 104 11.82 -9.28 7.10
C GLY A 104 11.15 -7.89 7.04
N MET A 105 10.61 -7.40 8.15
CA MET A 105 10.02 -6.06 8.21
C MET A 105 11.05 -4.97 7.91
N ARG A 106 12.25 -5.05 8.48
CA ARG A 106 13.34 -4.12 8.14
C ARG A 106 13.77 -4.15 6.68
N GLU A 107 13.79 -5.35 6.06
CA GLU A 107 14.09 -5.46 4.63
C GLU A 107 12.97 -4.85 3.78
N SER A 108 11.70 -5.03 4.15
CA SER A 108 10.57 -4.38 3.47
C SER A 108 10.73 -2.85 3.44
N HIS A 109 11.04 -2.24 4.57
CA HIS A 109 11.23 -0.79 4.66
C HIS A 109 12.38 -0.24 3.81
N LYS A 110 13.44 -1.02 3.59
CA LYS A 110 14.54 -0.60 2.70
C LYS A 110 14.12 -0.40 1.24
N TRP A 111 13.02 -1.01 0.86
CA TRP A 111 12.51 -0.95 -0.51
C TRP A 111 11.34 0.02 -0.67
N SER A 112 10.92 0.67 0.43
CA SER A 112 9.80 1.60 0.43
C SER A 112 10.10 2.85 -0.38
N GLU A 113 9.11 3.30 -1.12
CA GLU A 113 9.02 4.61 -1.79
C GLU A 113 7.77 5.36 -1.31
N GLY A 114 6.92 4.70 -0.54
CA GLY A 114 5.78 5.26 0.17
C GLY A 114 5.39 4.34 1.32
N ASP A 115 5.01 4.93 2.45
CA ASP A 115 4.69 4.21 3.67
C ASP A 115 3.32 4.60 4.20
N VAL A 116 2.58 3.60 4.67
CA VAL A 116 1.37 3.77 5.48
C VAL A 116 1.51 2.96 6.76
N ILE A 117 1.09 3.51 7.87
CA ILE A 117 1.06 2.80 9.14
C ILE A 117 -0.39 2.70 9.62
N ILE A 118 -0.86 1.49 9.84
CA ILE A 118 -2.15 1.20 10.48
C ILE A 118 -1.90 1.04 11.97
N HIS A 119 -2.42 1.95 12.77
CA HIS A 119 -2.38 1.92 14.24
C HIS A 119 -3.68 1.26 14.74
N ILE A 120 -3.59 0.01 15.17
CA ILE A 120 -4.77 -0.78 15.57
C ILE A 120 -5.38 -0.21 16.84
N ASP A 121 -4.57 0.05 17.85
CA ASP A 121 -4.97 0.57 19.16
C ASP A 121 -5.57 1.98 19.10
N GLU A 122 -5.20 2.77 18.10
CA GLU A 122 -5.67 4.15 17.92
C GLU A 122 -6.77 4.27 16.85
N GLU A 123 -7.11 3.19 16.16
CA GLU A 123 -8.07 3.15 15.05
C GLU A 123 -7.82 4.24 13.98
N ARG A 124 -6.54 4.49 13.66
CA ARG A 124 -6.12 5.46 12.66
C ARG A 124 -5.05 4.91 11.72
N ILE A 125 -4.88 5.59 10.61
CA ILE A 125 -3.68 5.43 9.79
C ILE A 125 -2.86 6.71 9.83
N SER A 126 -1.55 6.57 9.75
CA SER A 126 -0.64 7.66 9.40
C SER A 126 0.06 7.31 8.09
N ASN A 127 0.37 8.30 7.32
CA ASN A 127 1.11 8.14 6.08
C ASN A 127 2.47 8.81 6.18
N GLY A 128 3.47 8.16 5.62
CA GLY A 128 4.71 8.79 5.22
C GLY A 128 4.55 9.42 3.83
N VAL A 129 5.63 9.53 3.11
CA VAL A 129 5.59 10.04 1.74
C VAL A 129 4.87 9.03 0.85
N PHE A 130 3.70 9.38 0.33
CA PHE A 130 3.16 8.71 -0.84
C PHE A 130 3.92 9.25 -2.07
N GLY A 131 4.77 8.44 -2.64
CA GLY A 131 5.53 8.85 -3.79
C GLY A 131 4.66 9.07 -5.02
N TYR A 132 4.97 9.72 -5.98
CA TYR A 132 4.55 9.85 -7.38
C TYR A 132 3.11 10.32 -7.68
N TRP A 133 3.05 11.43 -8.34
CA TRP A 133 1.92 11.96 -9.11
C TRP A 133 0.59 11.97 -8.36
N ASP A 134 0.55 12.65 -7.25
CA ASP A 134 -0.71 12.84 -6.54
C ASP A 134 -1.65 13.80 -7.26
N ASN A 135 -1.11 14.50 -8.26
CA ASN A 135 -1.87 15.39 -9.11
C ASN A 135 -1.31 15.42 -10.55
N ILE A 136 -2.08 16.01 -11.45
CA ILE A 136 -1.73 16.10 -12.87
C ILE A 136 -0.48 16.94 -13.12
N GLN A 137 -0.23 17.96 -12.31
CA GLN A 137 0.92 18.83 -12.48
C GLN A 137 2.22 18.04 -12.31
N GLU A 138 2.32 17.23 -11.30
CA GLU A 138 3.49 16.39 -11.04
C GLU A 138 3.69 15.34 -12.10
N TYR A 139 2.62 14.68 -12.55
CA TYR A 139 2.68 13.79 -13.69
C TYR A 139 3.29 14.51 -14.89
N ASN A 140 2.80 15.69 -15.22
CA ASN A 140 3.27 16.45 -16.36
C ASN A 140 4.73 16.89 -16.19
N GLU A 141 5.14 17.29 -14.99
CA GLU A 141 6.53 17.64 -14.67
C GLU A 141 7.45 16.44 -14.85
N GLU A 142 7.04 15.26 -14.41
CA GLU A 142 7.83 14.06 -14.58
C GLU A 142 7.87 13.61 -16.04
N VAL A 143 6.75 13.58 -16.74
CA VAL A 143 6.69 13.25 -18.19
C VAL A 143 7.58 14.18 -18.99
N ALA A 144 7.55 15.47 -18.71
CA ALA A 144 8.44 16.44 -19.35
C ALA A 144 9.92 16.13 -19.11
N SER A 145 10.25 15.52 -17.99
CA SER A 145 11.63 15.11 -17.67
C SER A 145 12.11 13.87 -18.45
N TRP A 146 11.18 13.07 -19.03
CA TRP A 146 11.54 11.86 -19.79
C TRP A 146 12.18 12.17 -21.14
N GLY A 147 12.05 13.41 -21.64
CA GLY A 147 12.71 13.89 -22.83
C GLY A 147 11.83 13.89 -24.10
N PRO A 148 12.42 14.14 -25.26
CA PRO A 148 11.69 14.24 -26.51
C PRO A 148 10.96 12.94 -26.88
N GLY A 149 9.73 13.04 -27.29
CA GLY A 149 8.89 11.90 -27.73
C GLY A 149 7.77 11.54 -26.75
N TYR A 150 7.69 12.24 -25.62
CA TYR A 150 6.64 12.05 -24.61
C TYR A 150 5.71 13.26 -24.48
N GLU A 151 5.80 14.23 -25.42
CA GLU A 151 5.00 15.47 -25.39
C GLU A 151 3.50 15.18 -25.48
N ASP A 152 3.10 14.12 -26.19
CA ASP A 152 1.71 13.69 -26.32
C ASP A 152 1.15 13.07 -25.04
N ASP A 153 2.03 12.66 -24.11
CA ASP A 153 1.64 12.11 -22.81
C ASP A 153 1.36 13.20 -21.78
N ILE A 154 1.69 14.45 -22.08
CA ILE A 154 1.40 15.58 -21.19
C ILE A 154 -0.10 15.86 -21.22
N LYS A 155 -0.70 15.82 -20.03
CA LYS A 155 -2.14 16.09 -19.86
C LYS A 155 -2.35 17.54 -19.48
N VAL A 156 -3.26 18.19 -20.17
CA VAL A 156 -3.67 19.57 -19.86
C VAL A 156 -5.08 19.54 -19.31
N PHE A 157 -5.17 19.75 -18.00
CA PHE A 157 -6.45 19.93 -17.31
C PHE A 157 -6.47 21.33 -16.69
N GLU A 158 -7.51 22.07 -17.01
CA GLU A 158 -7.77 23.37 -16.36
C GLU A 158 -8.45 23.10 -15.01
N ASP A 159 -7.97 23.76 -13.95
CA ASP A 159 -8.59 23.76 -12.61
C ASP A 159 -8.55 22.44 -11.80
N VAL A 160 -7.54 21.60 -11.96
CA VAL A 160 -7.36 20.46 -11.04
C VAL A 160 -6.80 20.97 -9.71
N PRO A 161 -7.51 20.76 -8.57
CA PRO A 161 -7.02 21.16 -7.28
C PRO A 161 -5.72 20.44 -6.93
N ASP A 162 -4.76 21.17 -6.40
CA ASP A 162 -3.55 20.59 -5.82
C ASP A 162 -3.91 19.93 -4.48
N ILE A 163 -3.96 18.60 -4.47
CA ILE A 163 -4.15 17.82 -3.25
C ILE A 163 -2.77 17.46 -2.76
N GLY A 164 -2.29 18.19 -1.78
CA GLY A 164 -0.97 17.97 -1.20
C GLY A 164 -0.75 16.53 -0.70
N TYR A 165 0.50 16.13 -0.67
CA TYR A 165 0.96 14.78 -0.32
C TYR A 165 0.75 14.35 1.11
N ASP A 166 0.66 15.28 2.03
CA ASP A 166 0.51 15.01 3.44
C ASP A 166 -0.98 15.07 3.80
N LEU A 167 -1.61 13.92 3.79
CA LEU A 167 -2.99 13.78 4.24
C LEU A 167 -3.10 13.81 5.77
N GLY A 168 -1.96 13.81 6.47
CA GLY A 168 -1.93 13.69 7.93
C GLY A 168 -2.50 12.37 8.43
N ASP A 169 -2.93 12.36 9.68
CA ASP A 169 -3.56 11.19 10.28
C ASP A 169 -5.02 11.09 9.83
N ILE A 170 -5.42 9.89 9.39
CA ILE A 170 -6.79 9.59 8.96
C ILE A 170 -7.40 8.58 9.92
N GLU A 171 -8.56 8.89 10.49
CA GLU A 171 -9.32 7.89 11.23
C GLU A 171 -9.81 6.77 10.30
N ILE A 172 -9.69 5.53 10.73
CA ILE A 172 -10.02 4.35 9.92
C ILE A 172 -11.41 4.41 9.31
N LYS A 173 -12.37 4.91 10.07
CA LYS A 173 -13.78 5.08 9.59
C LYS A 173 -13.92 6.08 8.43
N ASP A 174 -12.94 6.94 8.22
CA ASP A 174 -13.00 8.03 7.25
C ASP A 174 -12.17 7.76 5.97
N ILE A 175 -11.41 6.66 5.91
CA ILE A 175 -10.58 6.30 4.75
C ILE A 175 -11.38 6.37 3.43
N GLY A 176 -12.55 5.74 3.38
CA GLY A 176 -13.39 5.74 2.18
C GLY A 176 -13.92 7.11 1.77
N LYS A 177 -14.06 8.05 2.72
CA LYS A 177 -14.42 9.45 2.41
C LYS A 177 -13.23 10.19 1.83
N VAL A 178 -12.03 9.95 2.36
CA VAL A 178 -10.79 10.57 1.87
C VAL A 178 -10.51 10.09 0.45
N ILE A 179 -10.61 8.79 0.17
CA ILE A 179 -10.48 8.24 -1.18
C ILE A 179 -11.41 8.96 -2.16
N LYS A 180 -12.71 9.04 -1.82
CA LYS A 180 -13.69 9.72 -2.69
C LYS A 180 -13.41 11.21 -2.87
N ALA A 181 -12.90 11.89 -1.83
CA ALA A 181 -12.56 13.30 -1.94
C ALA A 181 -11.40 13.51 -2.92
N ILE A 182 -10.37 12.64 -2.86
CA ILE A 182 -9.22 12.69 -3.77
C ILE A 182 -9.65 12.36 -5.21
N GLU A 183 -10.47 11.32 -5.38
CA GLU A 183 -11.00 10.94 -6.69
C GLU A 183 -11.82 12.06 -7.32
N ASN A 184 -12.71 12.70 -6.55
CA ASN A 184 -13.51 13.82 -7.03
C ASN A 184 -12.66 15.05 -7.36
N ALA A 185 -11.60 15.30 -6.62
CA ALA A 185 -10.72 16.43 -6.85
C ALA A 185 -9.82 16.24 -8.08
N ASN A 186 -9.49 14.97 -8.40
CA ASN A 186 -8.77 14.57 -9.61
C ASN A 186 -9.74 13.99 -10.65
N GLU A 187 -10.83 14.70 -10.92
CA GLU A 187 -12.06 14.22 -11.61
C GLU A 187 -11.84 13.34 -12.84
N HIS A 188 -10.72 13.47 -13.50
CA HIS A 188 -10.49 12.80 -14.79
C HIS A 188 -9.35 11.79 -14.77
N ILE A 189 -8.66 11.62 -13.64
CA ILE A 189 -7.50 10.73 -13.59
C ILE A 189 -7.53 9.85 -12.33
N VAL A 190 -7.61 8.56 -12.55
CA VAL A 190 -7.33 7.53 -11.54
C VAL A 190 -5.96 6.96 -11.84
N ARG A 191 -5.10 6.89 -10.83
CA ARG A 191 -3.80 6.25 -10.93
C ARG A 191 -3.90 4.83 -10.40
N TYR A 192 -3.37 3.90 -11.16
CA TYR A 192 -3.27 2.51 -10.75
C TYR A 192 -1.93 1.94 -11.23
N GLY A 193 -1.08 1.60 -10.29
CA GLY A 193 0.28 1.19 -10.63
C GLY A 193 1.02 2.30 -11.37
N ASN A 194 1.62 1.97 -12.50
CA ASN A 194 2.30 2.91 -13.40
C ASN A 194 1.38 3.57 -14.43
N GLU A 195 0.09 3.29 -14.37
CA GLU A 195 -0.85 3.73 -15.38
C GLU A 195 -1.75 4.84 -14.83
N ILE A 196 -2.03 5.82 -15.63
CA ILE A 196 -3.02 6.86 -15.37
C ILE A 196 -4.19 6.60 -16.29
N TYR A 197 -5.37 6.41 -15.69
CA TYR A 197 -6.61 6.22 -16.42
C TYR A 197 -7.42 7.51 -16.40
N GLU A 198 -7.83 7.97 -17.56
CA GLU A 198 -8.86 9.01 -17.64
C GLU A 198 -10.19 8.38 -17.22
N LEU A 199 -10.87 9.04 -16.30
CA LEU A 199 -12.25 8.71 -16.00
C LEU A 199 -13.08 9.19 -17.19
N THR A 200 -13.51 8.27 -18.04
CA THR A 200 -14.51 8.59 -19.06
C THR A 200 -15.87 8.68 -18.39
N GLU A 201 -16.60 9.78 -18.63
CA GLU A 201 -18.01 9.95 -18.23
C GLU A 201 -18.91 8.81 -18.71
#